data_68aee4fbdf2ff7d951be8e0d2b236a56
#
_entry.id   68aee4fbdf2ff7d951be8e0d2b236a56
#
_cell.length_a   1.000
_cell.length_b   1.000
_cell.length_c   1.000
_cell.angle_alpha   90.00
_cell.angle_beta   90.00
_cell.angle_gamma   90.00
#
_symmetry.space_group_name_H-M   'P 1'
#
loop_
_entity.id
_entity.type
_entity.pdbx_description
1 polymer ?
#
loop_
_entity_poly.entity_id
_entity_poly.type
_entity_poly.pdbx_seq_one_letter_code
_entity_poly.pdbx_strand_id
1 'polypeptide(L)'
;MRRTMFFAVTALLALFAVSSVANAQEPQQIVEAKLTPTKLDKKKYKPAKIFVDVETAPNDENPALQQPPKANRTVVDFPTNMKFDTDSVDKCAVTNTAITNTTGDQAKELCGPDSQVGEGVATVQVGISPTSSFDIPVVVTALNGNSKNQIYLHSDAEGVPTKPVLVGKLVKGPQGFGSSLDVTIPPLGAGAISNFETTVKAGKYVQARCKSKTNKFQAHSFYTDHSPTDTPVWETKCTQKKKKKK
;
A
#
# COMPACT_ATOMS: atom_id res chain seq x y z
N MET A 1 16.25 87.40 7.29
CA MET A 1 16.31 86.45 6.14
C MET A 1 16.43 85.07 6.68
N ARG A 2 15.33 84.31 6.72
CA ARG A 2 15.29 82.92 7.17
C ARG A 2 14.88 82.05 5.96
N ARG A 3 15.83 81.22 5.51
CA ARG A 3 15.59 80.25 4.45
C ARG A 3 15.06 78.96 5.10
N THR A 4 13.81 78.60 4.78
CA THR A 4 13.20 77.34 5.12
C THR A 4 13.52 76.30 4.04
N MET A 5 14.27 75.29 4.41
CA MET A 5 14.50 74.10 3.56
C MET A 5 13.35 73.11 3.73
N PHE A 6 12.64 72.80 2.65
CA PHE A 6 11.70 71.69 2.58
C PHE A 6 12.44 70.40 2.22
N PHE A 7 12.43 69.44 3.14
CA PHE A 7 12.86 68.07 2.83
C PHE A 7 11.62 67.30 2.32
N ALA A 8 11.69 66.89 1.06
CA ALA A 8 10.73 65.94 0.50
C ALA A 8 11.18 64.51 0.86
N VAL A 9 10.40 63.84 1.72
CA VAL A 9 10.60 62.42 2.04
C VAL A 9 9.81 61.61 1.04
N THR A 10 10.52 61.01 0.08
CA THR A 10 9.95 60.07 -0.87
C THR A 10 9.90 58.66 -0.18
N ALA A 11 8.71 58.26 0.26
CA ALA A 11 8.46 56.95 0.78
C ALA A 11 8.34 55.95 -0.38
N LEU A 12 9.38 55.12 -0.54
CA LEU A 12 9.41 53.99 -1.47
C LEU A 12 8.62 52.82 -0.84
N LEU A 13 7.37 52.65 -1.22
CA LEU A 13 6.59 51.44 -0.90
C LEU A 13 7.10 50.26 -1.75
N ALA A 14 7.98 49.44 -1.19
CA ALA A 14 8.34 48.17 -1.74
C ALA A 14 7.17 47.18 -1.48
N LEU A 15 6.34 46.95 -2.51
CA LEU A 15 5.39 45.83 -2.52
C LEU A 15 6.20 44.52 -2.58
N PHE A 16 6.36 43.88 -1.44
CA PHE A 16 6.73 42.46 -1.41
C PHE A 16 5.49 41.67 -1.86
N ALA A 17 5.47 41.31 -3.14
CA ALA A 17 4.61 40.24 -3.60
C ALA A 17 5.12 38.94 -2.94
N VAL A 18 4.52 38.57 -1.82
CA VAL A 18 4.65 37.24 -1.25
C VAL A 18 3.92 36.31 -2.21
N SER A 19 4.66 35.72 -3.14
CA SER A 19 4.17 34.57 -3.90
C SER A 19 3.94 33.48 -2.87
N SER A 20 2.70 33.30 -2.43
CA SER A 20 2.27 32.08 -1.74
C SER A 20 2.45 30.96 -2.74
N VAL A 21 3.58 30.26 -2.65
CA VAL A 21 3.73 28.94 -3.24
C VAL A 21 2.69 28.11 -2.49
N ALA A 22 1.58 27.81 -3.13
CA ALA A 22 0.67 26.81 -2.64
C ALA A 22 1.49 25.50 -2.62
N ASN A 23 2.03 25.17 -1.45
CA ASN A 23 2.57 23.85 -1.23
C ASN A 23 1.38 22.90 -1.30
N ALA A 24 1.19 22.24 -2.45
CA ALA A 24 0.29 21.12 -2.52
C ALA A 24 0.77 20.14 -1.44
N GLN A 25 -0.01 19.98 -0.38
CA GLN A 25 0.34 19.06 0.69
C GLN A 25 0.39 17.66 0.08
N GLU A 26 1.49 16.96 0.34
CA GLU A 26 1.64 15.60 -0.16
C GLU A 26 0.57 14.71 0.47
N PRO A 27 0.00 13.75 -0.29
CA PRO A 27 -1.03 12.87 0.24
C PRO A 27 -0.48 12.12 1.46
N GLN A 28 -1.25 12.12 2.53
CA GLN A 28 -0.88 11.37 3.73
C GLN A 28 -1.17 9.89 3.51
N GLN A 29 -0.16 9.08 3.73
CA GLN A 29 -0.30 7.64 3.66
C GLN A 29 0.07 7.00 5.00
N ILE A 30 -0.73 6.04 5.43
CA ILE A 30 -0.55 5.28 6.66
C ILE A 30 -0.42 3.81 6.30
N VAL A 31 0.50 3.11 6.94
CA VAL A 31 0.58 1.65 6.89
C VAL A 31 0.41 1.08 8.29
N GLU A 32 -0.51 0.14 8.44
CA GLU A 32 -0.58 -0.73 9.60
C GLU A 32 -0.30 -2.17 9.19
N ALA A 33 0.48 -2.89 10.00
CA ALA A 33 0.76 -4.29 9.71
C ALA A 33 0.89 -5.11 10.99
N LYS A 34 0.43 -6.35 10.94
CA LYS A 34 0.43 -7.26 12.08
C LYS A 34 0.88 -8.65 11.66
N LEU A 35 1.95 -9.11 12.29
CA LEU A 35 2.46 -10.47 12.12
C LEU A 35 1.95 -11.36 13.26
N THR A 36 1.30 -12.47 12.91
CA THR A 36 0.72 -13.43 13.86
C THR A 36 1.28 -14.83 13.61
N PRO A 37 1.73 -15.56 14.66
CA PRO A 37 1.79 -15.15 16.05
C PRO A 37 2.93 -14.16 16.35
N THR A 38 2.76 -13.33 17.38
CA THR A 38 3.80 -12.40 17.84
C THR A 38 4.93 -13.09 18.60
N LYS A 39 4.67 -14.30 19.14
CA LYS A 39 5.64 -15.12 19.88
C LYS A 39 6.25 -16.20 18.99
N LEU A 40 7.46 -15.98 18.54
CA LEU A 40 8.15 -16.78 17.52
C LEU A 40 9.51 -17.33 18.00
N ASP A 41 10.04 -18.32 17.28
CA ASP A 41 11.39 -18.84 17.51
C ASP A 41 12.44 -17.80 17.11
N LYS A 42 13.56 -17.74 17.84
CA LYS A 42 14.65 -16.80 17.52
C LYS A 42 15.37 -17.14 16.22
N LYS A 43 15.54 -18.43 15.93
CA LYS A 43 16.40 -18.92 14.84
C LYS A 43 15.61 -19.55 13.70
N LYS A 44 14.55 -20.31 14.01
CA LYS A 44 13.80 -21.11 13.04
C LYS A 44 12.59 -20.33 12.52
N TYR A 45 12.45 -20.26 11.21
CA TYR A 45 11.23 -19.79 10.59
C TYR A 45 10.06 -20.73 10.90
N LYS A 46 8.92 -20.18 11.17
CA LYS A 46 7.66 -20.88 11.46
C LYS A 46 6.54 -20.26 10.65
N PRO A 47 5.51 -21.03 10.31
CA PRO A 47 4.33 -20.48 9.67
C PRO A 47 3.79 -19.27 10.43
N ALA A 48 3.40 -18.25 9.68
CA ALA A 48 2.87 -17.01 10.20
C ALA A 48 1.76 -16.48 9.27
N LYS A 49 0.97 -15.56 9.78
CA LYS A 49 -0.04 -14.81 9.06
C LYS A 49 0.38 -13.33 9.09
N ILE A 50 0.33 -12.67 7.96
CA ILE A 50 0.54 -11.23 7.84
C ILE A 50 -0.79 -10.55 7.51
N PHE A 51 -1.10 -9.50 8.25
CA PHE A 51 -2.12 -8.52 7.92
C PHE A 51 -1.41 -7.23 7.54
N VAL A 52 -1.85 -6.57 6.48
CA VAL A 52 -1.37 -5.27 6.03
C VAL A 52 -2.58 -4.44 5.66
N ASP A 53 -2.59 -3.21 6.13
CA ASP A 53 -3.55 -2.18 5.80
C ASP A 53 -2.77 -0.95 5.33
N VAL A 54 -3.11 -0.45 4.15
CA VAL A 54 -2.53 0.78 3.56
C VAL A 54 -3.67 1.73 3.29
N GLU A 55 -3.68 2.84 4.00
CA GLU A 55 -4.65 3.91 3.84
C GLU A 55 -3.98 5.13 3.17
N THR A 56 -4.68 5.75 2.23
CA THR A 56 -4.27 6.99 1.58
C THR A 56 -5.35 8.03 1.83
N ALA A 57 -5.03 9.02 2.66
CA ALA A 57 -5.95 10.13 2.94
C ALA A 57 -6.04 11.10 1.76
N PRO A 58 -7.21 11.74 1.56
CA PRO A 58 -7.33 12.86 0.65
C PRO A 58 -6.36 13.98 1.03
N ASN A 59 -6.01 14.81 0.05
CA ASN A 59 -5.21 15.99 0.31
C ASN A 59 -6.05 17.03 1.08
N ASP A 60 -5.72 17.31 2.34
CA ASP A 60 -6.45 18.22 3.23
C ASP A 60 -6.44 19.68 2.75
N GLU A 61 -5.48 20.10 1.92
CA GLU A 61 -5.41 21.47 1.40
C GLU A 61 -6.40 21.74 0.27
N ASN A 62 -6.97 20.70 -0.33
CA ASN A 62 -8.02 20.86 -1.32
C ASN A 62 -9.27 20.05 -0.94
N PRO A 63 -10.09 20.55 -0.01
CA PRO A 63 -11.34 19.88 0.37
C PRO A 63 -12.31 19.71 -0.81
N ALA A 64 -12.07 20.38 -1.94
CA ALA A 64 -12.77 20.14 -3.18
C ALA A 64 -12.42 18.80 -3.84
N LEU A 65 -11.26 18.24 -3.55
CA LEU A 65 -10.84 16.93 -4.03
C LEU A 65 -10.95 15.92 -2.88
N GLN A 66 -12.13 15.39 -2.66
CA GLN A 66 -12.37 14.35 -1.65
C GLN A 66 -11.79 12.98 -2.05
N GLN A 67 -11.12 12.91 -3.18
CA GLN A 67 -10.51 11.68 -3.70
C GLN A 67 -9.00 11.69 -3.46
N PRO A 68 -8.41 10.59 -2.95
CA PRO A 68 -6.97 10.49 -2.84
C PRO A 68 -6.31 10.47 -4.24
N PRO A 69 -5.02 10.82 -4.34
CA PRO A 69 -4.31 10.76 -5.61
C PRO A 69 -4.23 9.33 -6.13
N LYS A 70 -4.23 9.19 -7.45
CA LYS A 70 -4.23 7.89 -8.13
C LYS A 70 -2.82 7.30 -8.14
N ALA A 71 -2.58 6.34 -7.25
CA ALA A 71 -1.34 5.58 -7.28
C ALA A 71 -1.31 4.65 -8.51
N ASN A 72 -0.18 4.61 -9.20
CA ASN A 72 0.11 3.66 -10.29
C ASN A 72 0.99 2.49 -9.82
N ARG A 73 1.63 2.62 -8.67
CA ARG A 73 2.47 1.61 -8.05
C ARG A 73 2.52 1.82 -6.55
N THR A 74 2.50 0.73 -5.78
CA THR A 74 2.75 0.75 -4.33
C THR A 74 3.73 -0.36 -3.97
N VAL A 75 4.72 -0.04 -3.15
CA VAL A 75 5.70 -0.99 -2.63
C VAL A 75 5.52 -1.10 -1.13
N VAL A 76 5.34 -2.32 -0.62
CA VAL A 76 5.25 -2.58 0.82
C VAL A 76 6.49 -3.36 1.27
N ASP A 77 7.24 -2.78 2.17
CA ASP A 77 8.46 -3.36 2.74
C ASP A 77 8.17 -4.19 3.99
N PHE A 78 8.73 -5.38 4.05
CA PHE A 78 8.53 -6.35 5.12
C PHE A 78 9.78 -6.57 5.96
N PRO A 79 9.60 -6.95 7.25
CA PRO A 79 10.71 -7.10 8.19
C PRO A 79 11.67 -8.22 7.80
N THR A 80 12.95 -8.08 8.18
CA THR A 80 13.98 -9.13 8.05
C THR A 80 13.67 -10.40 8.85
N ASN A 81 12.69 -10.34 9.74
CA ASN A 81 12.18 -11.48 10.50
C ASN A 81 11.23 -12.38 9.68
N MET A 82 10.81 -11.95 8.51
CA MET A 82 9.82 -12.62 7.67
C MET A 82 10.41 -13.05 6.34
N LYS A 83 9.84 -14.07 5.73
CA LYS A 83 10.07 -14.47 4.35
C LYS A 83 8.79 -15.04 3.73
N PHE A 84 8.71 -14.94 2.43
CA PHE A 84 7.71 -15.61 1.62
C PHE A 84 8.33 -16.85 0.97
N ASP A 85 7.54 -17.90 0.82
CA ASP A 85 7.91 -19.16 0.18
C ASP A 85 6.84 -19.49 -0.89
N THR A 86 7.00 -18.83 -2.04
CA THR A 86 6.05 -18.93 -3.15
C THR A 86 6.02 -20.30 -3.81
N ASP A 87 7.02 -21.14 -3.56
CA ASP A 87 7.07 -22.50 -4.09
C ASP A 87 6.37 -23.52 -3.16
N SER A 88 5.88 -23.08 -1.99
CA SER A 88 5.18 -23.92 -1.00
C SER A 88 3.67 -24.04 -1.22
N VAL A 89 3.12 -23.29 -2.15
CA VAL A 89 1.70 -23.21 -2.52
C VAL A 89 1.59 -23.29 -4.03
N ASP A 90 0.57 -23.91 -4.56
CA ASP A 90 0.39 -24.05 -5.99
C ASP A 90 0.31 -22.69 -6.67
N LYS A 91 0.91 -22.59 -7.84
CA LYS A 91 0.84 -21.39 -8.66
C LYS A 91 -0.48 -21.37 -9.42
N CYS A 92 -0.99 -20.17 -9.64
CA CYS A 92 -2.12 -19.98 -10.55
C CYS A 92 -1.84 -20.63 -11.90
N ALA A 93 -2.74 -21.47 -12.37
CA ALA A 93 -2.59 -22.22 -13.61
C ALA A 93 -2.63 -21.31 -14.85
N VAL A 94 -3.20 -20.11 -14.72
CA VAL A 94 -3.41 -19.16 -15.82
C VAL A 94 -2.74 -17.81 -15.55
N THR A 95 -2.66 -16.96 -16.56
CA THR A 95 -2.14 -15.59 -16.43
C THR A 95 -3.15 -14.66 -15.75
N ASN A 96 -2.70 -13.52 -15.23
CA ASN A 96 -3.58 -12.50 -14.70
C ASN A 96 -4.63 -12.01 -15.70
N THR A 97 -4.29 -11.96 -16.98
CA THR A 97 -5.23 -11.56 -18.05
C THR A 97 -6.42 -12.51 -18.15
N ALA A 98 -6.21 -13.81 -17.95
CA ALA A 98 -7.28 -14.79 -18.03
C ALA A 98 -8.31 -14.69 -16.90
N ILE A 99 -7.92 -14.14 -15.75
CA ILE A 99 -8.79 -13.93 -14.60
C ILE A 99 -9.30 -12.49 -14.46
N THR A 100 -8.87 -11.59 -15.36
CA THR A 100 -9.40 -10.21 -15.41
C THR A 100 -10.89 -10.24 -15.81
N ASN A 101 -11.71 -9.42 -15.15
CA ASN A 101 -13.16 -9.32 -15.33
C ASN A 101 -13.96 -10.59 -14.95
N THR A 102 -13.35 -11.53 -14.24
CA THR A 102 -14.04 -12.66 -13.62
C THR A 102 -14.54 -12.31 -12.22
N THR A 103 -15.41 -13.11 -11.63
CA THR A 103 -15.70 -13.02 -10.18
C THR A 103 -14.54 -13.61 -9.36
N GLY A 104 -14.46 -13.28 -8.07
CA GLY A 104 -13.45 -13.85 -7.19
C GLY A 104 -13.49 -15.39 -7.14
N ASP A 105 -14.68 -15.99 -7.21
CA ASP A 105 -14.83 -17.47 -7.25
C ASP A 105 -14.36 -18.05 -8.58
N GLN A 106 -14.70 -17.43 -9.70
CA GLN A 106 -14.18 -17.83 -11.01
C GLN A 106 -12.66 -17.71 -11.09
N ALA A 107 -12.10 -16.64 -10.53
CA ALA A 107 -10.64 -16.48 -10.48
C ALA A 107 -9.96 -17.60 -9.69
N LYS A 108 -10.54 -18.01 -8.55
CA LYS A 108 -10.05 -19.14 -7.75
C LYS A 108 -10.15 -20.47 -8.51
N GLU A 109 -11.26 -20.69 -9.20
CA GLU A 109 -11.46 -21.91 -10.02
C GLU A 109 -10.43 -22.00 -11.15
N LEU A 110 -10.23 -20.92 -11.90
CA LEU A 110 -9.27 -20.86 -13.01
C LEU A 110 -7.81 -20.99 -12.55
N CYS A 111 -7.47 -20.42 -11.41
CA CYS A 111 -6.13 -20.52 -10.84
C CYS A 111 -5.85 -21.87 -10.17
N GLY A 112 -6.88 -22.60 -9.77
CA GLY A 112 -6.80 -23.77 -8.91
C GLY A 112 -6.97 -23.43 -7.43
N PRO A 113 -7.70 -24.30 -6.66
CA PRO A 113 -8.13 -24.00 -5.29
C PRO A 113 -6.96 -23.79 -4.32
N ASP A 114 -5.84 -24.46 -4.55
CA ASP A 114 -4.66 -24.40 -3.67
C ASP A 114 -3.73 -23.21 -3.97
N SER A 115 -4.06 -22.41 -4.99
CA SER A 115 -3.31 -21.19 -5.32
C SER A 115 -3.66 -19.98 -4.46
N GLN A 116 -4.79 -20.00 -3.72
CA GLN A 116 -5.20 -18.89 -2.87
C GLN A 116 -4.30 -18.77 -1.64
N VAL A 117 -3.61 -17.64 -1.51
CA VAL A 117 -2.70 -17.34 -0.39
C VAL A 117 -3.27 -16.36 0.63
N GLY A 118 -4.31 -15.61 0.25
CA GLY A 118 -4.91 -14.64 1.13
C GLY A 118 -6.23 -14.07 0.62
N GLU A 119 -6.75 -13.14 1.40
CA GLU A 119 -7.99 -12.41 1.12
C GLU A 119 -7.93 -11.03 1.76
N GLY A 120 -8.74 -10.11 1.27
CA GLY A 120 -8.78 -8.76 1.79
C GLY A 120 -9.96 -7.99 1.26
N VAL A 121 -9.98 -6.71 1.59
CA VAL A 121 -10.93 -5.72 1.08
C VAL A 121 -10.17 -4.47 0.66
N ALA A 122 -10.75 -3.74 -0.26
CA ALA A 122 -10.26 -2.42 -0.60
C ALA A 122 -11.43 -1.46 -0.75
N THR A 123 -11.17 -0.18 -0.62
CA THR A 123 -12.12 0.89 -0.94
C THR A 123 -11.56 1.67 -2.13
N VAL A 124 -12.34 1.72 -3.19
CA VAL A 124 -12.05 2.57 -4.36
C VAL A 124 -12.99 3.75 -4.31
N GLN A 125 -12.42 4.94 -4.16
CA GLN A 125 -13.17 6.17 -4.15
C GLN A 125 -13.28 6.72 -5.57
N VAL A 126 -14.50 6.96 -6.05
CA VAL A 126 -14.79 7.48 -7.38
C VAL A 126 -15.28 8.91 -7.29
N GLY A 127 -14.53 9.83 -7.91
CA GLY A 127 -14.92 11.23 -7.99
C GLY A 127 -16.07 11.43 -9.00
N ILE A 128 -17.16 12.09 -8.55
CA ILE A 128 -18.28 12.49 -9.41
C ILE A 128 -18.11 13.95 -9.84
N SER A 129 -17.59 14.77 -8.94
CA SER A 129 -17.29 16.18 -9.16
C SER A 129 -16.09 16.57 -8.30
N PRO A 130 -15.51 17.77 -8.46
CA PRO A 130 -14.40 18.22 -7.61
C PRO A 130 -14.70 18.21 -6.10
N THR A 131 -15.97 18.17 -5.72
CA THR A 131 -16.40 18.22 -4.30
C THR A 131 -17.20 17.02 -3.86
N SER A 132 -17.32 15.97 -4.70
CA SER A 132 -18.16 14.81 -4.39
C SER A 132 -17.53 13.53 -4.90
N SER A 133 -17.50 12.54 -4.05
CA SER A 133 -17.06 11.18 -4.36
C SER A 133 -17.97 10.16 -3.68
N PHE A 134 -17.91 8.92 -4.12
CA PHE A 134 -18.54 7.78 -3.44
C PHE A 134 -17.57 6.61 -3.38
N ASP A 135 -17.75 5.76 -2.39
CA ASP A 135 -16.90 4.60 -2.13
C ASP A 135 -17.49 3.36 -2.78
N ILE A 136 -16.63 2.61 -3.45
CA ILE A 136 -16.93 1.28 -3.97
C ILE A 136 -16.17 0.27 -3.12
N PRO A 137 -16.87 -0.58 -2.35
CA PRO A 137 -16.24 -1.69 -1.65
C PRO A 137 -15.80 -2.76 -2.65
N VAL A 138 -14.59 -3.27 -2.46
CA VAL A 138 -13.95 -4.26 -3.33
C VAL A 138 -13.51 -5.44 -2.51
N VAL A 139 -13.88 -6.64 -2.89
CA VAL A 139 -13.33 -7.88 -2.31
C VAL A 139 -12.03 -8.22 -3.03
N VAL A 140 -10.98 -8.49 -2.27
CA VAL A 140 -9.67 -8.84 -2.80
C VAL A 140 -9.36 -10.32 -2.55
N THR A 141 -9.08 -11.05 -3.61
CA THR A 141 -8.56 -12.43 -3.54
C THR A 141 -7.08 -12.42 -3.90
N ALA A 142 -6.22 -12.81 -2.95
CA ALA A 142 -4.79 -12.94 -3.18
C ALA A 142 -4.46 -14.37 -3.62
N LEU A 143 -3.88 -14.50 -4.82
CA LEU A 143 -3.50 -15.77 -5.43
C LEU A 143 -1.99 -15.81 -5.66
N ASN A 144 -1.37 -16.98 -5.49
CA ASN A 144 0.04 -17.19 -5.86
C ASN A 144 0.14 -17.12 -7.39
N GLY A 145 0.82 -16.12 -7.92
CA GLY A 145 0.86 -15.87 -9.37
C GLY A 145 1.48 -17.03 -10.17
N ASN A 146 1.31 -17.00 -11.48
CA ASN A 146 1.79 -18.08 -12.36
C ASN A 146 3.32 -18.08 -12.53
N SER A 147 4.01 -17.04 -12.11
CA SER A 147 5.46 -16.92 -12.15
C SER A 147 6.07 -16.90 -10.75
N LYS A 148 7.37 -17.17 -10.67
CA LYS A 148 8.09 -17.15 -9.39
C LYS A 148 8.03 -15.76 -8.75
N ASN A 149 7.79 -15.73 -7.43
CA ASN A 149 7.72 -14.50 -6.63
C ASN A 149 6.64 -13.52 -7.12
N GLN A 150 5.57 -14.02 -7.71
CA GLN A 150 4.46 -13.20 -8.18
C GLN A 150 3.21 -13.46 -7.35
N ILE A 151 2.43 -12.42 -7.12
CA ILE A 151 1.12 -12.47 -6.45
C ILE A 151 0.13 -11.77 -7.37
N TYR A 152 -1.05 -12.36 -7.53
CA TYR A 152 -2.20 -11.71 -8.14
C TYR A 152 -3.15 -11.25 -7.04
N LEU A 153 -3.52 -9.99 -7.08
CA LEU A 153 -4.54 -9.40 -6.22
C LEU A 153 -5.76 -9.15 -7.11
N HIS A 154 -6.62 -10.14 -7.20
CA HIS A 154 -7.85 -10.06 -7.97
C HIS A 154 -8.87 -9.21 -7.22
N SER A 155 -9.42 -8.20 -7.88
CA SER A 155 -10.36 -7.24 -7.31
C SER A 155 -11.76 -7.51 -7.85
N ASP A 156 -12.72 -7.76 -6.96
CA ASP A 156 -14.13 -8.03 -7.32
C ASP A 156 -15.03 -7.01 -6.61
N ALA A 157 -15.63 -6.11 -7.39
CA ALA A 157 -16.61 -5.15 -6.91
C ALA A 157 -17.97 -5.49 -7.49
N GLU A 158 -18.99 -5.57 -6.63
CA GLU A 158 -20.35 -5.86 -7.04
C GLU A 158 -20.91 -4.77 -7.97
N GLY A 159 -21.55 -5.18 -9.06
CA GLY A 159 -22.13 -4.26 -10.05
C GLY A 159 -21.11 -3.53 -10.93
N VAL A 160 -19.81 -3.72 -10.73
CA VAL A 160 -18.76 -3.11 -11.55
C VAL A 160 -18.29 -4.12 -12.59
N PRO A 161 -18.40 -3.83 -13.90
CA PRO A 161 -18.03 -4.79 -14.94
C PRO A 161 -16.51 -4.99 -15.04
N THR A 162 -15.72 -3.99 -14.67
CA THR A 162 -14.25 -4.05 -14.71
C THR A 162 -13.73 -4.58 -13.38
N LYS A 163 -13.09 -5.75 -13.42
CA LYS A 163 -12.49 -6.41 -12.26
C LYS A 163 -10.99 -6.58 -12.50
N PRO A 164 -10.20 -5.55 -12.17
CA PRO A 164 -8.76 -5.56 -12.45
C PRO A 164 -8.03 -6.57 -11.57
N VAL A 165 -6.92 -7.07 -12.09
CA VAL A 165 -5.95 -7.88 -11.34
C VAL A 165 -4.67 -7.07 -11.16
N LEU A 166 -4.37 -6.71 -9.92
CA LEU A 166 -3.12 -6.07 -9.60
C LEU A 166 -2.02 -7.14 -9.52
N VAL A 167 -0.91 -6.86 -10.15
CA VAL A 167 0.22 -7.80 -10.19
C VAL A 167 1.31 -7.33 -9.24
N GLY A 168 1.54 -8.12 -8.19
CA GLY A 168 2.62 -7.89 -7.23
C GLY A 168 3.83 -8.79 -7.50
N LYS A 169 5.02 -8.26 -7.27
CA LYS A 169 6.29 -8.99 -7.32
C LYS A 169 6.99 -8.92 -5.98
N LEU A 170 7.33 -10.07 -5.43
CA LEU A 170 8.17 -10.17 -4.24
C LEU A 170 9.64 -10.02 -4.65
N VAL A 171 10.25 -8.96 -4.19
CA VAL A 171 11.64 -8.61 -4.48
C VAL A 171 12.45 -8.51 -3.17
N LYS A 172 13.77 -8.38 -3.28
CA LYS A 172 14.62 -8.10 -2.11
C LYS A 172 14.30 -6.69 -1.59
N GLY A 173 14.05 -6.57 -0.29
CA GLY A 173 13.81 -5.29 0.36
C GLY A 173 15.06 -4.39 0.43
N PRO A 174 14.88 -3.09 0.66
CA PRO A 174 15.96 -2.15 0.88
C PRO A 174 16.67 -2.40 2.21
N GLN A 175 17.69 -1.60 2.50
CA GLN A 175 18.44 -1.73 3.75
C GLN A 175 17.52 -1.61 4.98
N GLY A 176 17.58 -2.60 5.86
CA GLY A 176 16.72 -2.66 7.06
C GLY A 176 15.47 -3.55 6.90
N PHE A 177 15.10 -3.90 5.66
CA PHE A 177 13.98 -4.78 5.35
C PHE A 177 14.44 -6.09 4.73
N GLY A 178 13.58 -7.10 4.75
CA GLY A 178 13.88 -8.44 4.22
C GLY A 178 13.46 -8.62 2.77
N SER A 179 12.22 -8.29 2.49
CA SER A 179 11.60 -8.37 1.16
C SER A 179 10.63 -7.21 0.99
N SER A 180 10.28 -6.93 -0.25
CA SER A 180 9.24 -5.96 -0.61
C SER A 180 8.24 -6.61 -1.55
N LEU A 181 6.97 -6.24 -1.44
CA LEU A 181 5.94 -6.52 -2.42
C LEU A 181 5.74 -5.27 -3.29
N ASP A 182 6.15 -5.36 -4.52
CA ASP A 182 6.06 -4.28 -5.52
C ASP A 182 4.83 -4.52 -6.38
N VAL A 183 3.78 -3.72 -6.18
CA VAL A 183 2.48 -3.86 -6.81
C VAL A 183 2.29 -2.80 -7.88
N THR A 184 2.06 -3.22 -9.10
CA THR A 184 1.63 -2.34 -10.20
C THR A 184 0.11 -2.22 -10.16
N ILE A 185 -0.39 -0.99 -10.16
CA ILE A 185 -1.82 -0.66 -10.13
C ILE A 185 -2.22 -0.19 -11.53
N PRO A 186 -3.09 -0.93 -12.23
CA PRO A 186 -3.58 -0.51 -13.53
C PRO A 186 -4.48 0.73 -13.40
N PRO A 187 -4.70 1.50 -14.46
CA PRO A 187 -5.64 2.62 -14.44
C PRO A 187 -7.04 2.18 -14.00
N LEU A 188 -7.57 2.81 -12.96
CA LEU A 188 -8.91 2.56 -12.39
C LEU A 188 -9.96 3.55 -12.91
N GLY A 189 -9.73 4.18 -14.06
CA GLY A 189 -10.61 5.21 -14.61
C GLY A 189 -10.73 6.43 -13.69
N ALA A 190 -11.96 6.74 -13.25
CA ALA A 190 -12.21 7.81 -12.29
C ALA A 190 -11.90 7.42 -10.84
N GLY A 191 -11.59 6.15 -10.56
CA GLY A 191 -11.35 5.64 -9.21
C GLY A 191 -9.93 5.86 -8.70
N ALA A 192 -9.78 5.96 -7.37
CA ALA A 192 -8.52 5.89 -6.65
C ALA A 192 -8.68 4.99 -5.41
N ILE A 193 -7.65 4.21 -5.09
CA ILE A 193 -7.67 3.35 -3.90
C ILE A 193 -7.45 4.24 -2.68
N SER A 194 -8.43 4.32 -1.79
CA SER A 194 -8.34 5.05 -0.51
C SER A 194 -7.90 4.15 0.64
N ASN A 195 -8.28 2.86 0.59
CA ASN A 195 -7.87 1.87 1.58
C ASN A 195 -7.63 0.51 0.90
N PHE A 196 -6.65 -0.23 1.39
CA PHE A 196 -6.34 -1.58 0.94
C PHE A 196 -5.90 -2.46 2.11
N GLU A 197 -6.80 -3.32 2.55
CA GLU A 197 -6.52 -4.30 3.59
C GLU A 197 -6.32 -5.69 3.00
N THR A 198 -5.31 -6.41 3.44
CA THR A 198 -5.12 -7.81 3.04
C THR A 198 -4.54 -8.66 4.16
N THR A 199 -5.01 -9.90 4.20
CA THR A 199 -4.47 -10.94 5.07
C THR A 199 -3.91 -12.05 4.22
N VAL A 200 -2.62 -12.29 4.31
CA VAL A 200 -1.99 -13.48 3.72
C VAL A 200 -1.95 -14.58 4.77
N LYS A 201 -2.54 -15.74 4.43
CA LYS A 201 -2.79 -16.84 5.37
C LYS A 201 -1.50 -17.48 5.83
N ALA A 202 -1.59 -18.05 7.03
CA ALA A 202 -0.57 -18.94 7.57
C ALA A 202 -0.38 -20.17 6.67
N GLY A 203 0.58 -20.98 6.99
CA GLY A 203 1.01 -22.14 6.26
C GLY A 203 2.49 -22.00 5.95
N LYS A 204 2.91 -22.55 4.85
CA LYS A 204 4.31 -22.45 4.44
C LYS A 204 4.61 -21.18 3.63
N TYR A 205 3.56 -20.54 3.07
CA TYR A 205 3.72 -19.36 2.21
C TYR A 205 4.33 -18.16 2.93
N VAL A 206 3.79 -17.80 4.11
CA VAL A 206 4.38 -16.79 4.98
C VAL A 206 5.04 -17.46 6.16
N GLN A 207 6.30 -17.17 6.37
CA GLN A 207 7.07 -17.70 7.48
C GLN A 207 7.79 -16.58 8.21
N ALA A 208 7.84 -16.68 9.54
CA ALA A 208 8.50 -15.69 10.38
C ALA A 208 9.32 -16.31 11.51
N ARG A 209 10.27 -15.53 11.98
CA ARG A 209 11.07 -15.79 13.18
C ARG A 209 11.21 -14.50 13.98
N CYS A 210 11.74 -14.55 15.18
CA CYS A 210 11.98 -13.39 16.02
C CYS A 210 13.49 -13.22 16.26
N LYS A 211 14.25 -12.88 15.23
CA LYS A 211 15.69 -12.59 15.34
C LYS A 211 15.91 -11.23 16.00
N SER A 212 15.20 -10.21 15.54
CA SER A 212 15.08 -8.89 16.19
C SER A 212 13.82 -8.82 17.04
N LYS A 213 13.78 -7.92 18.03
CA LYS A 213 12.60 -7.75 18.92
C LYS A 213 11.48 -6.95 18.27
N THR A 214 11.74 -6.36 17.12
CA THR A 214 10.82 -5.48 16.41
C THR A 214 10.70 -5.94 14.96
N ASN A 215 9.50 -5.87 14.42
CA ASN A 215 9.18 -6.00 13.00
C ASN A 215 8.92 -4.60 12.47
N LYS A 216 9.54 -4.24 11.36
CA LYS A 216 9.40 -2.95 10.70
C LYS A 216 8.69 -3.13 9.37
N PHE A 217 7.71 -2.27 9.11
CA PHE A 217 6.98 -2.20 7.86
C PHE A 217 7.00 -0.76 7.35
N GLN A 218 6.97 -0.59 6.05
CA GLN A 218 6.85 0.72 5.41
C GLN A 218 6.15 0.55 4.07
N ALA A 219 5.41 1.55 3.63
CA ALA A 219 4.85 1.59 2.28
C ALA A 219 5.34 2.82 1.53
N HIS A 220 5.48 2.67 0.22
CA HIS A 220 5.91 3.71 -0.71
C HIS A 220 4.92 3.72 -1.86
N SER A 221 4.26 4.84 -2.11
CA SER A 221 3.34 4.98 -3.23
C SER A 221 3.83 5.97 -4.25
N PHE A 222 3.63 5.62 -5.52
CA PHE A 222 4.04 6.39 -6.67
C PHE A 222 2.79 6.79 -7.45
N TYR A 223 2.72 8.05 -7.84
CA TYR A 223 1.57 8.66 -8.50
C TYR A 223 2.00 9.20 -9.87
N THR A 224 1.03 9.41 -10.75
CA THR A 224 1.30 10.01 -12.05
C THR A 224 1.53 11.52 -11.92
N ASP A 225 0.73 12.16 -11.06
CA ASP A 225 0.62 13.63 -11.01
C ASP A 225 1.09 14.23 -9.68
N HIS A 226 1.68 13.40 -8.80
CA HIS A 226 2.16 13.82 -7.47
C HIS A 226 3.53 13.21 -7.18
N SER A 227 4.26 13.82 -6.27
CA SER A 227 5.49 13.23 -5.73
C SER A 227 5.22 11.89 -5.05
N PRO A 228 6.17 10.95 -5.09
CA PRO A 228 6.07 9.72 -4.32
C PRO A 228 5.93 10.01 -2.83
N THR A 229 5.15 9.21 -2.13
CA THR A 229 4.96 9.30 -0.66
C THR A 229 5.48 8.06 0.03
N ASP A 230 6.14 8.28 1.15
CA ASP A 230 6.61 7.24 2.05
C ASP A 230 5.82 7.29 3.36
N THR A 231 5.28 6.17 3.82
CA THR A 231 4.71 6.12 5.16
C THR A 231 5.80 6.22 6.23
N PRO A 232 5.48 6.69 7.44
CA PRO A 232 6.31 6.42 8.60
C PRO A 232 6.55 4.92 8.75
N VAL A 233 7.70 4.54 9.33
CA VAL A 233 7.98 3.12 9.62
C VAL A 233 7.04 2.64 10.73
N TRP A 234 6.20 1.67 10.41
CA TRP A 234 5.32 1.00 11.38
C TRP A 234 6.07 -0.12 12.10
N GLU A 235 6.07 -0.09 13.42
CA GLU A 235 6.80 -1.05 14.23
C GLU A 235 5.87 -1.90 15.10
N THR A 236 6.07 -3.22 15.07
CA THR A 236 5.35 -4.16 15.93
C THR A 236 6.32 -5.00 16.76
N LYS A 237 5.90 -5.37 17.97
CA LYS A 237 6.73 -6.19 18.86
C LYS A 237 6.81 -7.63 18.37
N CYS A 238 8.02 -8.20 18.45
CA CYS A 238 8.27 -9.62 18.26
C CYS A 238 8.80 -10.21 19.58
N THR A 239 8.11 -11.23 20.11
CA THR A 239 8.48 -11.89 21.36
C THR A 239 9.14 -13.23 21.08
N GLN A 240 10.34 -13.44 21.62
CA GLN A 240 11.04 -14.71 21.47
C GLN A 240 10.45 -15.80 22.39
N LYS A 241 10.20 -16.98 21.84
CA LYS A 241 9.85 -18.15 22.65
C LYS A 241 11.01 -18.51 23.57
N LYS A 242 10.75 -18.57 24.87
CA LYS A 242 11.73 -19.13 25.83
C LYS A 242 12.00 -20.59 25.48
N LYS A 243 13.25 -21.01 25.42
CA LYS A 243 13.58 -22.44 25.33
C LYS A 243 13.05 -23.12 26.60
N LYS A 244 12.23 -24.16 26.45
CA LYS A 244 11.98 -25.05 27.58
C LYS A 244 13.33 -25.62 28.01
N LYS A 245 13.76 -25.34 29.22
CA LYS A 245 14.86 -26.09 29.83
C LYS A 245 14.38 -27.55 29.91
N LYS A 246 15.06 -28.45 29.25
CA LYS A 246 14.90 -29.89 29.45
C LYS A 246 15.50 -30.24 30.81
#